data_074c67053b8e3386689fa945a086b3c3
#
_entry.id   074c67053b8e3386689fa945a086b3c3
#
_cell.length_a   1.000
_cell.length_b   1.000
_cell.length_c   1.000
_cell.angle_alpha   90.00
_cell.angle_beta   90.00
_cell.angle_gamma   90.00
#
_symmetry.space_group_name_H-M   'P 1'
#
loop_
_entity.id
_entity.type
_entity.pdbx_description
1 polymer ?
#
loop_
_entity_poly.entity_id
_entity_poly.type
_entity_poly.pdbx_seq_one_letter_code
_entity_poly.pdbx_strand_id
1 'polypeptide(L)'
;GAKRALMGGKTVEYTAGECLVVGVDMLDSFQAIGATHETPFLGVSFDLEEDEVVKITSEMDACGIPIPKRADAEDLSGAAWIMQPDIKVIDAYAKLVELFETPEEAPILAPLIRREIIFRFLVSQGGAAFRQIFTVGAPEYRIRKAAFEIRKNLRNSIDFRELAKSIGMSQPTFYRYFREVTGQSPLQYQKSLKLQEARRAILSGLPVAQTGYEFGYESPAQFSRDYRSQFGLSPRGDFEQFRKGEAFWRKNAANGSWPESLEEAQKNTYRAIS
;
A
#
# COMPACT_ATOMS: atom_id res chain seq x y z
N GLY A 1 -16.99 8.98 -4.31
CA GLY A 1 -16.21 9.49 -3.17
C GLY A 1 -14.76 9.70 -3.54
N ALA A 2 -14.03 10.37 -2.68
CA ALA A 2 -12.59 10.55 -2.79
C ALA A 2 -11.88 9.75 -1.70
N LYS A 3 -10.59 9.49 -1.87
CA LYS A 3 -9.76 8.87 -0.86
C LYS A 3 -8.58 9.78 -0.54
N ARG A 4 -8.37 10.02 0.74
CA ARG A 4 -7.20 10.72 1.25
C ARG A 4 -6.24 9.70 1.82
N ALA A 5 -4.98 9.75 1.36
CA ALA A 5 -3.92 8.89 1.86
C ALA A 5 -2.81 9.75 2.49
N LEU A 6 -2.29 9.35 3.63
CA LEU A 6 -1.06 9.88 4.20
C LEU A 6 0.05 8.90 3.85
N MET A 7 1.09 9.41 3.19
CA MET A 7 2.18 8.60 2.66
C MET A 7 3.50 9.34 2.81
N GLY A 8 4.46 8.75 3.53
CA GLY A 8 5.76 9.37 3.71
C GLY A 8 5.72 10.78 4.29
N GLY A 9 4.71 11.09 5.12
CA GLY A 9 4.49 12.41 5.69
C GLY A 9 3.77 13.41 4.76
N LYS A 10 3.37 13.02 3.55
CA LYS A 10 2.58 13.84 2.62
C LYS A 10 1.13 13.34 2.57
N THR A 11 0.20 14.27 2.52
CA THR A 11 -1.22 13.96 2.33
C THR A 11 -1.57 14.11 0.86
N VAL A 12 -2.23 13.11 0.30
CA VAL A 12 -2.69 13.10 -1.09
C VAL A 12 -4.15 12.72 -1.14
N GLU A 13 -4.87 13.28 -2.10
CA GLU A 13 -6.25 12.93 -2.37
C GLU A 13 -6.38 12.49 -3.82
N TYR A 14 -7.15 11.42 -4.03
CA TYR A 14 -7.50 10.96 -5.36
C TYR A 14 -8.97 10.54 -5.41
N THR A 15 -9.53 10.65 -6.59
CA THR A 15 -10.96 10.54 -6.85
C THR A 15 -11.28 9.35 -7.74
N ALA A 16 -12.56 9.16 -8.04
CA ALA A 16 -12.99 8.12 -8.98
C ALA A 16 -12.32 8.31 -10.34
N GLY A 17 -11.83 7.21 -10.91
CA GLY A 17 -11.11 7.20 -12.19
C GLY A 17 -9.61 7.45 -12.07
N GLU A 18 -9.09 7.75 -10.87
CA GLU A 18 -7.66 7.90 -10.63
C GLU A 18 -7.08 6.66 -9.96
N CYS A 19 -5.81 6.39 -10.24
CA CYS A 19 -5.04 5.32 -9.62
C CYS A 19 -3.92 5.89 -8.76
N LEU A 20 -3.80 5.37 -7.54
CA LEU A 20 -2.62 5.53 -6.71
C LEU A 20 -1.71 4.32 -6.95
N VAL A 21 -0.50 4.58 -7.44
CA VAL A 21 0.54 3.57 -7.61
C VAL A 21 1.55 3.71 -6.48
N VAL A 22 1.86 2.60 -5.83
CA VAL A 22 2.79 2.55 -4.69
C VAL A 22 3.83 1.47 -4.97
N GLY A 23 5.06 1.89 -5.20
CA GLY A 23 6.16 0.97 -5.50
C GLY A 23 6.96 0.51 -4.28
N VAL A 24 6.87 1.27 -3.19
CA VAL A 24 7.41 0.91 -1.87
C VAL A 24 6.30 1.13 -0.86
N ASP A 25 6.08 0.18 0.03
CA ASP A 25 5.05 0.30 1.06
C ASP A 25 5.35 1.46 2.01
N MET A 26 4.65 2.56 1.80
CA MET A 26 4.79 3.81 2.54
C MET A 26 3.45 4.40 2.98
N LEU A 27 2.38 3.61 2.90
CA LEU A 27 1.05 4.03 3.28
C LEU A 27 0.94 4.11 4.80
N ASP A 28 0.90 5.31 5.36
CA ASP A 28 0.75 5.53 6.80
C ASP A 28 -0.71 5.39 7.24
N SER A 29 -1.63 5.95 6.48
CA SER A 29 -3.07 5.83 6.72
C SER A 29 -3.87 6.27 5.50
N PHE A 30 -5.15 5.87 5.46
CA PHE A 30 -6.07 6.38 4.45
C PHE A 30 -7.45 6.63 5.06
N GLN A 31 -8.21 7.54 4.43
CA GLN A 31 -9.57 7.88 4.79
C GLN A 31 -10.41 8.07 3.53
N ALA A 32 -11.58 7.45 3.48
CA ALA A 32 -12.58 7.76 2.46
C ALA A 32 -13.24 9.10 2.81
N ILE A 33 -13.35 9.99 1.83
CA ILE A 33 -13.91 11.33 1.97
C ILE A 33 -15.25 11.39 1.25
N GLY A 34 -16.27 11.91 1.94
CA GLY A 34 -17.61 12.02 1.38
C GLY A 34 -18.30 10.68 1.13
N ALA A 35 -17.73 9.58 1.64
CA ALA A 35 -18.39 8.29 1.57
C ALA A 35 -19.54 8.23 2.58
N THR A 36 -20.71 7.81 2.09
CA THR A 36 -21.93 7.59 2.89
C THR A 36 -22.43 6.18 2.63
N HIS A 37 -23.48 5.79 3.35
CA HIS A 37 -24.15 4.52 3.09
C HIS A 37 -24.75 4.46 1.65
N GLU A 38 -25.26 5.58 1.17
CA GLU A 38 -25.87 5.68 -0.17
C GLU A 38 -24.83 5.82 -1.28
N THR A 39 -23.68 6.39 -0.95
CA THR A 39 -22.56 6.62 -1.87
C THR A 39 -21.24 6.09 -1.25
N PRO A 40 -21.06 4.77 -1.16
CA PRO A 40 -19.87 4.18 -0.56
C PRO A 40 -18.62 4.47 -1.40
N PHE A 41 -17.47 4.45 -0.77
CA PHE A 41 -16.20 4.39 -1.50
C PHE A 41 -15.97 2.95 -1.97
N LEU A 42 -15.77 2.78 -3.27
CA LEU A 42 -15.38 1.52 -3.87
C LEU A 42 -14.00 1.67 -4.52
N GLY A 43 -13.14 0.71 -4.31
CA GLY A 43 -11.80 0.69 -4.90
C GLY A 43 -11.32 -0.74 -5.12
N VAL A 44 -10.52 -0.92 -6.16
CA VAL A 44 -9.85 -2.18 -6.47
C VAL A 44 -8.35 -1.97 -6.33
N SER A 45 -7.69 -2.88 -5.65
CA SER A 45 -6.23 -2.90 -5.56
C SER A 45 -5.71 -4.32 -5.76
N PHE A 46 -4.51 -4.46 -6.27
CA PHE A 46 -3.80 -5.72 -6.26
C PHE A 46 -2.30 -5.49 -6.08
N ASP A 47 -1.64 -6.46 -5.49
CA ASP A 47 -0.21 -6.43 -5.30
C ASP A 47 0.53 -6.80 -6.59
N LEU A 48 1.66 -6.12 -6.80
CA LEU A 48 2.51 -6.32 -7.96
C LEU A 48 3.69 -7.22 -7.57
N GLU A 49 3.72 -8.40 -8.13
CA GLU A 49 4.83 -9.33 -7.94
C GLU A 49 6.04 -8.90 -8.80
N GLU A 50 7.23 -8.91 -8.17
CA GLU A 50 8.47 -8.47 -8.83
C GLU A 50 8.75 -9.24 -10.11
N ASP A 51 8.64 -10.55 -10.08
CA ASP A 51 8.93 -11.45 -11.20
C ASP A 51 7.93 -11.26 -12.35
N GLU A 52 6.65 -10.95 -12.09
CA GLU A 52 5.68 -10.59 -13.12
C GLU A 52 6.13 -9.32 -13.86
N VAL A 53 6.50 -8.26 -13.13
CA VAL A 53 6.92 -6.98 -13.73
C VAL A 53 8.23 -7.14 -14.50
N VAL A 54 9.23 -7.82 -13.94
CA VAL A 54 10.51 -8.08 -14.59
C VAL A 54 10.33 -8.90 -15.86
N LYS A 55 9.50 -9.94 -15.83
CA LYS A 55 9.20 -10.77 -17.01
C LYS A 55 8.57 -9.97 -18.13
N ILE A 56 7.53 -9.18 -17.82
CA ILE A 56 6.84 -8.36 -18.83
C ILE A 56 7.80 -7.30 -19.40
N THR A 57 8.61 -6.65 -18.56
CA THR A 57 9.60 -5.67 -19.00
C THR A 57 10.63 -6.29 -19.96
N SER A 58 11.11 -7.50 -19.65
CA SER A 58 12.08 -8.22 -20.51
C SER A 58 11.45 -8.59 -21.85
N GLU A 59 10.19 -9.01 -21.87
CA GLU A 59 9.46 -9.30 -23.10
C GLU A 59 9.21 -8.04 -23.94
N MET A 60 8.89 -6.90 -23.29
CA MET A 60 8.77 -5.61 -23.97
C MET A 60 10.09 -5.19 -24.64
N ASP A 61 11.21 -5.32 -23.91
CA ASP A 61 12.53 -5.03 -24.46
C ASP A 61 12.86 -5.93 -25.67
N ALA A 62 12.54 -7.22 -25.60
CA ALA A 62 12.71 -8.16 -26.70
C ALA A 62 11.85 -7.85 -27.93
N CYS A 63 10.66 -7.28 -27.71
CA CYS A 63 9.73 -6.86 -28.77
C CYS A 63 10.01 -5.43 -29.27
N GLY A 64 10.97 -4.71 -28.69
CA GLY A 64 11.26 -3.32 -29.04
C GLY A 64 10.15 -2.34 -28.65
N ILE A 65 9.33 -2.68 -27.64
CA ILE A 65 8.25 -1.82 -27.16
C ILE A 65 8.83 -0.78 -26.20
N PRO A 66 8.78 0.53 -26.56
CA PRO A 66 9.37 1.54 -25.72
C PRO A 66 8.56 1.80 -24.45
N ILE A 67 9.26 2.06 -23.35
CA ILE A 67 8.63 2.62 -22.14
C ILE A 67 8.79 4.15 -22.23
N PRO A 68 7.68 4.91 -22.16
CA PRO A 68 7.73 6.36 -22.24
C PRO A 68 8.65 6.93 -21.18
N LYS A 69 9.44 7.97 -21.54
CA LYS A 69 10.18 8.74 -20.56
C LYS A 69 9.20 9.43 -19.63
N ARG A 70 9.58 9.56 -18.35
CA ARG A 70 8.76 10.20 -17.33
C ARG A 70 8.32 11.59 -17.79
N ALA A 71 7.01 11.82 -17.89
CA ALA A 71 6.46 13.16 -17.89
C ALA A 71 6.46 13.69 -16.44
N ASP A 72 6.37 15.01 -16.26
CA ASP A 72 6.32 15.68 -14.96
C ASP A 72 5.02 15.30 -14.21
N ALA A 73 4.94 14.06 -13.75
CA ALA A 73 3.88 13.62 -12.85
C ALA A 73 4.15 14.23 -11.47
N GLU A 74 3.11 14.64 -10.76
CA GLU A 74 3.22 15.04 -9.36
C GLU A 74 3.80 13.87 -8.56
N ASP A 75 5.09 13.98 -8.27
CA ASP A 75 5.85 12.95 -7.58
C ASP A 75 5.64 13.08 -6.08
N LEU A 76 4.93 12.14 -5.51
CA LEU A 76 4.67 12.12 -4.07
C LEU A 76 5.94 11.83 -3.27
N SER A 77 6.74 10.90 -3.76
CA SER A 77 8.06 10.55 -3.22
C SER A 77 8.65 9.49 -4.15
N GLY A 78 9.46 9.75 -5.11
CA GLY A 78 10.16 8.78 -5.99
C GLY A 78 9.55 7.39 -6.26
N ALA A 79 8.72 6.87 -5.38
CA ALA A 79 8.12 5.55 -5.43
C ALA A 79 6.58 5.51 -5.26
N ALA A 80 5.91 6.65 -5.23
CA ALA A 80 4.45 6.70 -5.25
C ALA A 80 3.95 7.89 -6.05
N TRP A 81 2.88 7.71 -6.82
CA TRP A 81 2.27 8.77 -7.64
C TRP A 81 0.80 8.50 -7.91
N ILE A 82 0.06 9.58 -8.18
CA ILE A 82 -1.31 9.51 -8.68
C ILE A 82 -1.25 9.66 -10.20
N MET A 83 -2.04 8.87 -10.88
CA MET A 83 -2.19 8.95 -12.33
C MET A 83 -3.64 8.77 -12.74
N GLN A 84 -4.00 9.36 -13.88
CA GLN A 84 -5.21 8.99 -14.59
C GLN A 84 -4.88 7.83 -15.53
N PRO A 85 -5.41 6.63 -15.28
CA PRO A 85 -5.17 5.50 -16.15
C PRO A 85 -5.89 5.68 -17.51
N ASP A 86 -5.30 5.11 -18.55
CA ASP A 86 -5.99 4.94 -19.83
C ASP A 86 -7.27 4.12 -19.61
N ILE A 87 -8.32 4.38 -20.43
CA ILE A 87 -9.59 3.63 -20.39
C ILE A 87 -9.36 2.12 -20.45
N LYS A 88 -8.35 1.68 -21.18
CA LYS A 88 -7.99 0.25 -21.29
C LYS A 88 -7.50 -0.36 -19.96
N VAL A 89 -6.92 0.44 -19.07
CA VAL A 89 -6.57 0.00 -17.71
C VAL A 89 -7.84 -0.20 -16.91
N ILE A 90 -8.77 0.76 -17.00
CA ILE A 90 -10.07 0.70 -16.33
C ILE A 90 -10.85 -0.54 -16.80
N ASP A 91 -10.89 -0.78 -18.11
CA ASP A 91 -11.53 -1.97 -18.69
C ASP A 91 -10.90 -3.28 -18.19
N ALA A 92 -9.58 -3.32 -18.06
CA ALA A 92 -8.89 -4.49 -17.52
C ALA A 92 -9.23 -4.73 -16.04
N TYR A 93 -9.32 -3.66 -15.24
CA TYR A 93 -9.80 -3.77 -13.85
C TYR A 93 -11.27 -4.22 -13.78
N ALA A 94 -12.14 -3.72 -14.66
CA ALA A 94 -13.53 -4.16 -14.72
C ALA A 94 -13.62 -5.66 -14.98
N LYS A 95 -12.88 -6.17 -15.99
CA LYS A 95 -12.80 -7.62 -16.27
C LYS A 95 -12.30 -8.41 -15.05
N LEU A 96 -11.33 -7.89 -14.29
CA LEU A 96 -10.83 -8.56 -13.07
C LEU A 96 -11.94 -8.66 -12.01
N VAL A 97 -12.76 -7.60 -11.87
CA VAL A 97 -13.88 -7.58 -10.93
C VAL A 97 -15.01 -8.52 -11.41
N GLU A 98 -15.30 -8.59 -12.71
CA GLU A 98 -16.30 -9.50 -13.28
C GLU A 98 -16.02 -10.98 -12.97
N LEU A 99 -14.75 -11.37 -12.75
CA LEU A 99 -14.40 -12.74 -12.36
C LEU A 99 -14.95 -13.15 -10.98
N PHE A 100 -15.44 -12.21 -10.15
CA PHE A 100 -16.16 -12.58 -8.94
C PHE A 100 -17.52 -13.25 -9.22
N GLU A 101 -18.09 -13.02 -10.42
CA GLU A 101 -19.32 -13.67 -10.87
C GLU A 101 -19.05 -15.05 -11.47
N THR A 102 -17.82 -15.30 -11.94
CA THR A 102 -17.37 -16.58 -12.52
C THR A 102 -16.06 -17.05 -11.88
N PRO A 103 -16.07 -17.38 -10.58
CA PRO A 103 -14.86 -17.71 -9.83
C PRO A 103 -14.10 -18.92 -10.36
N GLU A 104 -14.76 -19.82 -11.09
CA GLU A 104 -14.14 -20.98 -11.77
C GLU A 104 -13.21 -20.58 -12.92
N GLU A 105 -13.44 -19.43 -13.55
CA GLU A 105 -12.58 -18.90 -14.63
C GLU A 105 -11.36 -18.13 -14.08
N ALA A 106 -11.45 -17.63 -12.84
CA ALA A 106 -10.43 -16.77 -12.24
C ALA A 106 -9.01 -17.39 -12.25
N PRO A 107 -8.80 -18.70 -11.99
CA PRO A 107 -7.45 -19.29 -12.01
C PRO A 107 -6.74 -19.15 -13.36
N ILE A 108 -7.49 -19.06 -14.46
CA ILE A 108 -6.95 -18.92 -15.83
C ILE A 108 -6.92 -17.47 -16.27
N LEU A 109 -8.03 -16.74 -16.08
CA LEU A 109 -8.18 -15.39 -16.65
C LEU A 109 -7.50 -14.31 -15.79
N ALA A 110 -7.52 -14.43 -14.45
CA ALA A 110 -6.93 -13.40 -13.60
C ALA A 110 -5.43 -13.17 -13.88
N PRO A 111 -4.57 -14.18 -14.06
CA PRO A 111 -3.17 -13.97 -14.42
C PRO A 111 -2.99 -13.25 -15.77
N LEU A 112 -3.85 -13.49 -16.74
CA LEU A 112 -3.79 -12.83 -18.05
C LEU A 112 -4.18 -11.36 -17.95
N ILE A 113 -5.25 -11.06 -17.21
CA ILE A 113 -5.73 -9.70 -16.98
C ILE A 113 -4.71 -8.91 -16.15
N ARG A 114 -4.14 -9.50 -15.10
CA ARG A 114 -3.05 -8.88 -14.30
C ARG A 114 -1.87 -8.51 -15.19
N ARG A 115 -1.48 -9.41 -16.08
CA ARG A 115 -0.41 -9.18 -17.04
C ARG A 115 -0.75 -8.01 -17.99
N GLU A 116 -1.99 -7.92 -18.47
CA GLU A 116 -2.47 -6.80 -19.27
C GLU A 116 -2.34 -5.48 -18.49
N ILE A 117 -2.79 -5.44 -17.24
CA ILE A 117 -2.73 -4.26 -16.38
C ILE A 117 -1.28 -3.80 -16.20
N ILE A 118 -0.36 -4.70 -15.83
CA ILE A 118 1.07 -4.38 -15.64
C ILE A 118 1.68 -3.81 -16.93
N PHE A 119 1.42 -4.44 -18.07
CA PHE A 119 1.90 -3.95 -19.38
C PHE A 119 1.40 -2.53 -19.65
N ARG A 120 0.10 -2.26 -19.42
CA ARG A 120 -0.48 -0.94 -19.66
C ARG A 120 0.09 0.12 -18.73
N PHE A 121 0.41 -0.22 -17.47
CA PHE A 121 1.13 0.68 -16.58
C PHE A 121 2.54 0.98 -17.10
N LEU A 122 3.27 -0.02 -17.57
CA LEU A 122 4.62 0.16 -18.13
C LEU A 122 4.66 1.06 -19.36
N VAL A 123 3.63 1.05 -20.21
CA VAL A 123 3.54 1.93 -21.39
C VAL A 123 2.86 3.27 -21.08
N SER A 124 2.41 3.50 -19.85
CA SER A 124 1.82 4.77 -19.41
C SER A 124 2.90 5.83 -19.13
N GLN A 125 2.47 7.07 -18.90
CA GLN A 125 3.37 8.18 -18.52
C GLN A 125 4.16 7.92 -17.23
N GLY A 126 3.64 7.10 -16.31
CA GLY A 126 4.33 6.64 -15.09
C GLY A 126 5.26 5.43 -15.29
N GLY A 127 5.28 4.85 -16.49
CA GLY A 127 5.95 3.57 -16.76
C GLY A 127 7.46 3.58 -16.49
N ALA A 128 8.15 4.68 -16.75
CA ALA A 128 9.58 4.79 -16.46
C ALA A 128 9.88 4.75 -14.95
N ALA A 129 9.11 5.46 -14.14
CA ALA A 129 9.24 5.42 -12.68
C ALA A 129 8.90 4.03 -12.14
N PHE A 130 7.83 3.42 -12.66
CA PHE A 130 7.42 2.07 -12.33
C PHE A 130 8.53 1.04 -12.65
N ARG A 131 9.13 1.13 -13.84
CA ARG A 131 10.25 0.25 -14.24
C ARG A 131 11.44 0.38 -13.30
N GLN A 132 11.83 1.60 -12.90
CA GLN A 132 13.01 1.84 -12.04
C GLN A 132 12.92 1.11 -10.71
N ILE A 133 11.72 1.05 -10.11
CA ILE A 133 11.47 0.35 -8.84
C ILE A 133 11.78 -1.15 -8.95
N PHE A 134 11.63 -1.74 -10.13
CA PHE A 134 11.87 -3.17 -10.39
C PHE A 134 13.19 -3.43 -11.16
N THR A 135 13.94 -2.40 -11.56
CA THR A 135 15.20 -2.57 -12.28
C THR A 135 16.33 -2.88 -11.31
N VAL A 136 16.89 -4.08 -11.42
CA VAL A 136 18.02 -4.53 -10.60
C VAL A 136 19.18 -3.56 -10.74
N GLY A 137 19.70 -3.09 -9.59
CA GLY A 137 20.83 -2.14 -9.54
C GLY A 137 20.41 -0.68 -9.49
N ALA A 138 19.17 -0.30 -9.84
CA ALA A 138 18.65 1.04 -9.62
C ALA A 138 18.60 1.39 -8.12
N PRO A 139 18.86 2.65 -7.74
CA PRO A 139 18.73 3.07 -6.34
C PRO A 139 17.35 2.75 -5.75
N GLU A 140 16.29 2.98 -6.49
CA GLU A 140 14.89 2.72 -6.09
C GLU A 140 14.65 1.23 -5.78
N TYR A 141 15.17 0.34 -6.63
CA TYR A 141 15.12 -1.10 -6.41
C TYR A 141 15.83 -1.52 -5.12
N ARG A 142 17.03 -0.96 -4.87
CA ARG A 142 17.80 -1.25 -3.66
C ARG A 142 17.04 -0.76 -2.41
N ILE A 143 16.42 0.43 -2.47
CA ILE A 143 15.61 0.97 -1.37
C ILE A 143 14.37 0.11 -1.15
N ARG A 144 13.68 -0.35 -2.22
CA ARG A 144 12.56 -1.27 -2.11
C ARG A 144 12.95 -2.57 -1.38
N LYS A 145 14.10 -3.14 -1.72
CA LYS A 145 14.65 -4.31 -0.99
C LYS A 145 14.91 -4.01 0.48
N ALA A 146 15.49 -2.86 0.79
CA ALA A 146 15.71 -2.47 2.17
C ALA A 146 14.40 -2.27 2.93
N ALA A 147 13.40 -1.66 2.32
CA ALA A 147 12.06 -1.48 2.90
C ALA A 147 11.39 -2.84 3.18
N PHE A 148 11.52 -3.80 2.27
CA PHE A 148 11.05 -5.17 2.46
C PHE A 148 11.76 -5.87 3.65
N GLU A 149 13.09 -5.73 3.77
CA GLU A 149 13.83 -6.29 4.90
C GLU A 149 13.45 -5.63 6.24
N ILE A 150 13.21 -4.31 6.25
CA ILE A 150 12.69 -3.62 7.42
C ILE A 150 11.33 -4.21 7.84
N ARG A 151 10.41 -4.37 6.87
CA ARG A 151 9.08 -4.93 7.11
C ARG A 151 9.13 -6.36 7.65
N LYS A 152 9.97 -7.20 7.07
CA LYS A 152 10.15 -8.60 7.48
C LYS A 152 10.68 -8.72 8.93
N ASN A 153 11.45 -7.73 9.36
CA ASN A 153 12.13 -7.74 10.67
C ASN A 153 11.57 -6.71 11.66
N LEU A 154 10.30 -6.32 11.54
CA LEU A 154 9.71 -5.25 12.35
C LEU A 154 9.82 -5.44 13.86
N ARG A 155 9.76 -6.69 14.35
CA ARG A 155 9.82 -7.00 15.79
C ARG A 155 11.25 -7.00 16.34
N ASN A 156 12.25 -7.05 15.46
CA ASN A 156 13.66 -7.12 15.84
C ASN A 156 14.33 -5.75 15.78
N SER A 157 15.45 -5.62 16.47
CA SER A 157 16.36 -4.48 16.27
C SER A 157 17.04 -4.62 14.91
N ILE A 158 17.02 -3.56 14.11
CA ILE A 158 17.64 -3.52 12.79
C ILE A 158 18.90 -2.65 12.86
N ASP A 159 20.03 -3.23 12.47
CA ASP A 159 21.25 -2.45 12.22
C ASP A 159 21.18 -1.85 10.81
N PHE A 160 20.82 -0.59 10.73
CA PHE A 160 20.72 0.14 9.46
C PHE A 160 22.05 0.32 8.75
N ARG A 161 23.17 0.19 9.43
CA ARG A 161 24.51 0.22 8.81
C ARG A 161 24.75 -1.06 8.03
N GLU A 162 24.48 -2.21 8.64
CA GLU A 162 24.60 -3.50 7.98
C GLU A 162 23.54 -3.65 6.86
N LEU A 163 22.31 -3.15 7.05
CA LEU A 163 21.29 -3.12 6.01
C LEU A 163 21.74 -2.29 4.80
N ALA A 164 22.31 -1.10 5.01
CA ALA A 164 22.86 -0.28 3.94
C ALA A 164 23.95 -1.03 3.15
N LYS A 165 24.86 -1.69 3.87
CA LYS A 165 25.95 -2.48 3.27
C LYS A 165 25.42 -3.66 2.46
N SER A 166 24.37 -4.35 2.94
CA SER A 166 23.77 -5.51 2.25
C SER A 166 23.17 -5.15 0.89
N ILE A 167 22.72 -3.89 0.70
CA ILE A 167 22.22 -3.37 -0.58
C ILE A 167 23.26 -2.60 -1.38
N GLY A 168 24.55 -2.67 -0.97
CA GLY A 168 25.67 -2.03 -1.67
C GLY A 168 25.67 -0.50 -1.58
N MET A 169 25.25 0.07 -0.44
CA MET A 169 25.26 1.51 -0.18
C MET A 169 26.06 1.85 1.08
N SER A 170 26.69 3.04 1.10
CA SER A 170 27.15 3.63 2.37
C SER A 170 25.95 4.09 3.20
N GLN A 171 26.08 4.10 4.52
CA GLN A 171 24.98 4.53 5.40
C GLN A 171 24.46 5.94 5.08
N PRO A 172 25.29 6.98 4.83
CA PRO A 172 24.78 8.30 4.43
C PRO A 172 24.01 8.28 3.11
N THR A 173 24.51 7.53 2.12
CA THR A 173 23.85 7.35 0.82
C THR A 173 22.51 6.65 0.98
N PHE A 174 22.46 5.58 1.77
CA PHE A 174 21.23 4.86 2.09
C PHE A 174 20.18 5.77 2.73
N TYR A 175 20.53 6.53 3.77
CA TYR A 175 19.60 7.43 4.45
C TYR A 175 19.05 8.50 3.51
N ARG A 176 19.88 9.05 2.62
CA ARG A 176 19.47 10.04 1.63
C ARG A 176 18.48 9.44 0.63
N TYR A 177 18.86 8.35 -0.06
CA TYR A 177 17.98 7.72 -1.04
C TYR A 177 16.71 7.13 -0.42
N PHE A 178 16.82 6.55 0.78
CA PHE A 178 15.66 6.03 1.48
C PHE A 178 14.62 7.13 1.73
N ARG A 179 15.08 8.32 2.15
CA ARG A 179 14.21 9.47 2.35
C ARG A 179 13.67 10.04 1.03
N GLU A 180 14.46 10.09 -0.02
CA GLU A 180 14.04 10.51 -1.36
C GLU A 180 12.93 9.59 -1.89
N VAL A 181 13.07 8.28 -1.71
CA VAL A 181 12.14 7.27 -2.22
C VAL A 181 10.89 7.14 -1.35
N THR A 182 11.03 7.11 -0.01
CA THR A 182 9.93 6.82 0.93
C THR A 182 9.34 8.05 1.61
N GLY A 183 9.98 9.21 1.48
CA GLY A 183 9.62 10.42 2.22
C GLY A 183 10.06 10.42 3.70
N GLN A 184 10.58 9.31 4.22
CA GLN A 184 10.91 9.12 5.63
C GLN A 184 12.35 8.61 5.80
N SER A 185 12.96 8.85 6.97
CA SER A 185 14.19 8.14 7.31
C SER A 185 13.91 6.66 7.58
N PRO A 186 14.91 5.75 7.45
CA PRO A 186 14.72 4.32 7.73
C PRO A 186 14.12 4.03 9.11
N LEU A 187 14.55 4.80 10.13
CA LEU A 187 14.04 4.67 11.49
C LEU A 187 12.58 5.12 11.64
N GLN A 188 12.21 6.26 11.01
CA GLN A 188 10.83 6.74 10.99
C GLN A 188 9.92 5.76 10.26
N TYR A 189 10.38 5.23 9.13
CA TYR A 189 9.68 4.22 8.35
C TYR A 189 9.43 2.94 9.17
N GLN A 190 10.47 2.39 9.84
CA GLN A 190 10.30 1.23 10.73
C GLN A 190 9.27 1.51 11.84
N LYS A 191 9.34 2.71 12.45
CA LYS A 191 8.40 3.12 13.50
C LYS A 191 6.98 3.20 12.98
N SER A 192 6.78 3.79 11.79
CA SER A 192 5.48 3.89 11.15
C SER A 192 4.88 2.52 10.88
N LEU A 193 5.65 1.59 10.32
CA LEU A 193 5.21 0.22 10.09
C LEU A 193 4.87 -0.52 11.40
N LYS A 194 5.69 -0.37 12.45
CA LYS A 194 5.38 -0.96 13.76
C LYS A 194 4.02 -0.49 14.29
N LEU A 195 3.74 0.80 14.17
CA LEU A 195 2.47 1.38 14.62
C LEU A 195 1.28 0.90 13.77
N GLN A 196 1.47 0.72 12.47
CA GLN A 196 0.43 0.16 11.59
C GLN A 196 0.09 -1.28 11.96
N GLU A 197 1.09 -2.14 12.15
CA GLU A 197 0.89 -3.53 12.58
C GLU A 197 0.27 -3.60 13.99
N ALA A 198 0.73 -2.75 14.91
CA ALA A 198 0.13 -2.62 16.23
C ALA A 198 -1.35 -2.20 16.15
N ARG A 199 -1.69 -1.28 15.24
CA ARG A 199 -3.08 -0.87 14.99
C ARG A 199 -3.93 -2.05 14.52
N ARG A 200 -3.45 -2.82 13.53
CA ARG A 200 -4.13 -4.02 13.06
C ARG A 200 -4.39 -5.00 14.20
N ALA A 201 -3.36 -5.26 15.01
CA ALA A 201 -3.47 -6.15 16.17
C ALA A 201 -4.52 -5.67 17.19
N ILE A 202 -4.55 -4.36 17.50
CA ILE A 202 -5.53 -3.77 18.40
C ILE A 202 -6.94 -3.86 17.82
N LEU A 203 -7.12 -3.53 16.54
CA LEU A 203 -8.41 -3.60 15.87
C LEU A 203 -8.92 -5.05 15.75
N SER A 204 -8.04 -6.04 15.69
CA SER A 204 -8.41 -7.46 15.78
C SER A 204 -8.66 -7.96 17.21
N GLY A 205 -8.54 -7.09 18.24
CA GLY A 205 -8.92 -7.37 19.61
C GLY A 205 -7.78 -7.63 20.59
N LEU A 206 -6.51 -7.48 20.19
CA LEU A 206 -5.39 -7.60 21.14
C LEU A 206 -5.40 -6.44 22.14
N PRO A 207 -5.08 -6.72 23.44
CA PRO A 207 -5.00 -5.69 24.47
C PRO A 207 -3.93 -4.63 24.14
N VAL A 208 -4.26 -3.36 24.28
CA VAL A 208 -3.39 -2.22 23.92
C VAL A 208 -2.02 -2.30 24.61
N ALA A 209 -1.98 -2.62 25.91
CA ALA A 209 -0.72 -2.70 26.65
C ALA A 209 0.18 -3.84 26.16
N GLN A 210 -0.40 -5.01 25.90
CA GLN A 210 0.31 -6.17 25.35
C GLN A 210 0.88 -5.84 23.97
N THR A 211 0.05 -5.25 23.11
CA THR A 211 0.47 -4.87 21.75
C THR A 211 1.66 -3.91 21.78
N GLY A 212 1.66 -2.89 22.64
CA GLY A 212 2.79 -1.99 22.77
C GLY A 212 4.11 -2.73 23.06
N TYR A 213 4.10 -3.67 23.98
CA TYR A 213 5.29 -4.45 24.33
C TYR A 213 5.72 -5.41 23.19
N GLU A 214 4.78 -6.06 22.51
CA GLU A 214 5.05 -6.94 21.36
C GLU A 214 5.75 -6.21 20.20
N PHE A 215 5.46 -4.92 20.01
CA PHE A 215 6.11 -4.10 19.00
C PHE A 215 7.33 -3.32 19.51
N GLY A 216 7.85 -3.69 20.70
CA GLY A 216 9.13 -3.24 21.23
C GLY A 216 9.09 -1.86 21.89
N TYR A 217 7.93 -1.41 22.38
CA TYR A 217 7.82 -0.22 23.22
C TYR A 217 8.10 -0.57 24.68
N GLU A 218 8.95 0.19 25.31
CA GLU A 218 9.31 -0.01 26.73
C GLU A 218 8.22 0.50 27.69
N SER A 219 7.36 1.42 27.21
CA SER A 219 6.28 1.95 28.03
C SER A 219 4.98 2.16 27.23
N PRO A 220 3.82 1.80 27.82
CA PRO A 220 2.51 2.08 27.22
C PRO A 220 2.25 3.57 26.95
N ALA A 221 2.84 4.45 27.77
CA ALA A 221 2.70 5.90 27.59
C ALA A 221 3.43 6.39 26.33
N GLN A 222 4.63 5.87 26.05
CA GLN A 222 5.37 6.16 24.81
C GLN A 222 4.61 5.63 23.59
N PHE A 223 4.15 4.36 23.65
CA PHE A 223 3.33 3.77 22.59
C PHE A 223 2.10 4.62 22.28
N SER A 224 1.33 5.00 23.31
CA SER A 224 0.11 5.79 23.12
C SER A 224 0.37 7.18 22.54
N ARG A 225 1.47 7.84 22.91
CA ARG A 225 1.86 9.13 22.31
C ARG A 225 2.21 8.98 20.83
N ASP A 226 3.05 8.00 20.49
CA ASP A 226 3.47 7.75 19.11
C ASP A 226 2.30 7.33 18.24
N TYR A 227 1.43 6.46 18.75
CA TYR A 227 0.20 6.04 18.09
C TYR A 227 -0.72 7.25 17.79
N ARG A 228 -0.96 8.09 18.80
CA ARG A 228 -1.79 9.28 18.61
C ARG A 228 -1.18 10.28 17.63
N SER A 229 0.14 10.42 17.63
CA SER A 229 0.83 11.27 16.66
C SER A 229 0.62 10.80 15.23
N GLN A 230 0.58 9.48 14.99
CA GLN A 230 0.43 8.91 13.66
C GLN A 230 -1.03 8.82 13.20
N PHE A 231 -1.95 8.44 14.09
CA PHE A 231 -3.35 8.15 13.72
C PHE A 231 -4.37 9.18 14.20
N GLY A 232 -3.92 10.21 14.96
CA GLY A 232 -4.81 11.25 15.50
C GLY A 232 -5.62 10.82 16.73
N LEU A 233 -5.76 9.52 16.99
CA LEU A 233 -6.51 8.95 18.10
C LEU A 233 -5.63 8.15 19.03
N SER A 234 -6.02 8.02 20.31
CA SER A 234 -5.38 7.05 21.19
C SER A 234 -5.70 5.61 20.71
N PRO A 235 -4.84 4.60 21.02
CA PRO A 235 -5.11 3.21 20.65
C PRO A 235 -6.50 2.71 21.08
N ARG A 236 -6.91 3.07 22.30
CA ARG A 236 -8.24 2.73 22.82
C ARG A 236 -9.36 3.48 22.10
N GLY A 237 -9.18 4.78 21.85
CA GLY A 237 -10.18 5.59 21.13
C GLY A 237 -10.39 5.10 19.69
N ASP A 238 -9.33 4.70 19.01
CA ASP A 238 -9.39 4.13 17.66
C ASP A 238 -10.15 2.79 17.66
N PHE A 239 -9.85 1.91 18.62
CA PHE A 239 -10.58 0.65 18.79
C PHE A 239 -12.08 0.84 19.09
N GLU A 240 -12.40 1.78 19.98
CA GLU A 240 -13.80 2.09 20.30
C GLU A 240 -14.56 2.65 19.09
N GLN A 241 -13.90 3.52 18.30
CA GLN A 241 -14.48 4.06 17.06
C GLN A 241 -14.69 2.96 16.01
N PHE A 242 -13.69 2.09 15.82
CA PHE A 242 -13.78 0.94 14.92
C PHE A 242 -14.94 0.02 15.30
N ARG A 243 -15.05 -0.35 16.57
CA ARG A 243 -16.16 -1.20 17.06
C ARG A 243 -17.55 -0.57 16.88
N LYS A 244 -17.67 0.74 17.04
CA LYS A 244 -18.93 1.44 16.76
C LYS A 244 -19.29 1.35 15.27
N GLY A 245 -18.29 1.50 14.40
CA GLY A 245 -18.46 1.29 12.96
C GLY A 245 -18.91 -0.14 12.63
N GLU A 246 -18.19 -1.16 13.14
CA GLU A 246 -18.60 -2.56 12.93
C GLU A 246 -20.00 -2.86 13.42
N ALA A 247 -20.37 -2.37 14.61
CA ALA A 247 -21.72 -2.57 15.16
C ALA A 247 -22.80 -1.93 14.28
N PHE A 248 -22.52 -0.75 13.71
CA PHE A 248 -23.40 -0.10 12.75
C PHE A 248 -23.57 -0.94 11.48
N TRP A 249 -22.45 -1.46 10.93
CA TRP A 249 -22.48 -2.28 9.72
C TRP A 249 -23.21 -3.61 9.92
N ARG A 250 -22.94 -4.33 11.03
CA ARG A 250 -23.63 -5.59 11.37
C ARG A 250 -25.15 -5.39 11.53
N LYS A 251 -25.56 -4.29 12.14
CA LYS A 251 -26.98 -3.96 12.29
C LYS A 251 -27.66 -3.75 10.95
N ASN A 252 -27.00 -3.09 10.01
CA ASN A 252 -27.54 -2.80 8.68
C ASN A 252 -27.53 -4.04 7.77
N ALA A 253 -26.50 -4.89 7.87
CA ALA A 253 -26.46 -6.18 7.18
C ALA A 253 -27.59 -7.11 7.64
N ALA A 254 -27.86 -7.20 8.95
CA ALA A 254 -28.93 -8.02 9.49
C ALA A 254 -30.35 -7.56 9.04
N ASN A 255 -30.48 -6.29 8.64
CA ASN A 255 -31.71 -5.73 8.11
C ASN A 255 -31.85 -5.88 6.57
N GLY A 256 -31.00 -6.68 5.92
CA GLY A 256 -31.05 -6.93 4.47
C GLY A 256 -30.59 -5.74 3.62
N SER A 257 -29.93 -4.74 4.22
CA SER A 257 -29.49 -3.51 3.53
C SER A 257 -28.15 -3.65 2.83
N TRP A 258 -27.45 -4.79 3.01
CA TRP A 258 -26.14 -5.07 2.41
C TRP A 258 -25.99 -6.51 1.94
N PRO A 259 -25.30 -6.77 0.81
CA PRO A 259 -24.93 -8.13 0.43
C PRO A 259 -23.88 -8.70 1.41
N GLU A 260 -24.03 -9.98 1.79
CA GLU A 260 -23.10 -10.71 2.68
C GLU A 260 -21.62 -10.67 2.21
N SER A 261 -21.40 -10.46 0.90
CA SER A 261 -20.07 -10.32 0.28
C SER A 261 -19.22 -9.12 0.73
N LEU A 262 -19.81 -8.13 1.43
CA LEU A 262 -19.07 -6.96 1.93
C LEU A 262 -18.33 -7.24 3.25
N GLU A 263 -18.73 -8.20 4.06
CA GLU A 263 -17.93 -8.67 5.21
C GLU A 263 -16.62 -9.31 4.77
N GLU A 264 -16.65 -10.05 3.69
CA GLU A 264 -15.46 -10.63 3.05
C GLU A 264 -14.61 -9.58 2.33
N ALA A 265 -15.22 -8.61 1.68
CA ALA A 265 -14.52 -7.49 1.06
C ALA A 265 -13.79 -6.61 2.08
N GLN A 266 -14.36 -6.38 3.28
CA GLN A 266 -13.65 -5.68 4.36
C GLN A 266 -12.47 -6.49 4.91
N LYS A 267 -12.62 -7.79 5.13
CA LYS A 267 -11.51 -8.68 5.52
C LYS A 267 -10.42 -8.72 4.45
N ASN A 268 -10.80 -8.67 3.18
CA ASN A 268 -9.86 -8.69 2.06
C ASN A 268 -9.22 -7.32 1.80
N THR A 269 -9.90 -6.21 2.07
CA THR A 269 -9.30 -4.86 2.01
C THR A 269 -8.18 -4.71 3.05
N TYR A 270 -8.34 -5.30 4.24
CA TYR A 270 -7.25 -5.36 5.22
C TYR A 270 -6.16 -6.37 4.85
N ARG A 271 -6.45 -7.45 4.10
CA ARG A 271 -5.46 -8.39 3.57
C ARG A 271 -4.71 -7.87 2.34
N ALA A 272 -5.33 -7.06 1.51
CA ALA A 272 -4.68 -6.45 0.33
C ALA A 272 -3.68 -5.34 0.70
N ILE A 273 -3.64 -4.92 1.96
CA ILE A 273 -2.65 -3.98 2.52
C ILE A 273 -1.54 -4.74 3.28
N SER A 274 -1.64 -6.06 3.39
CA SER A 274 -0.61 -6.97 3.92
C SER A 274 0.16 -7.60 2.78
#